data_c8c4dcc4b6a9440d64e08cf1995915c7
#
_entry.id   c8c4dcc4b6a9440d64e08cf1995915c7
#
_cell.length_a   1.000
_cell.length_b   1.000
_cell.length_c   1.000
_cell.angle_alpha   90.00
_cell.angle_beta   90.00
_cell.angle_gamma   90.00
#
_symmetry.space_group_name_H-M   'P 1'
#
loop_
_entity.id
_entity.type
_entity.pdbx_description
1 polymer ?
#
loop_
_entity_poly.entity_id
_entity_poly.type
_entity_poly.pdbx_seq_one_letter_code
_entity_poly.pdbx_strand_id
1 'polypeptide(L)'
;MGKALVIFTGGTIASGFLGERKGPDSAVSKTLQNYVAAFFAEKKMDVICLEPWGIPGLDSSNLDPGHWIEMTNAIYEAVAEGVDGVLILHGTDTMAHSAAWLSLCFSGVGIPIILTGSQLTLDYTPEDVTVNLRGAAQVVCSDLTGVWIYCNWKLVQGNRAHKSRAQHPDAFIPVGGLPLYFSPEWARDGEIADISHPRGRTPHSLKKILDTTPDEARVAGKNIRWLFCSPGTDPLLSGDEKILGIVGFGAGNAPTAILEKIAGTYPPSKMPQILACSQAEGDVKNPAAYHDVGIAGLSSKGFQVWGQMDYPVEFIHALCCYALMAFPSDPGQILGKFLKKY
;
A
#
# COMPACT_ATOMS: atom_id res chain seq x y z
N MET A 1 -0.70 -30.05 9.37
CA MET A 1 -0.17 -29.63 8.08
C MET A 1 -0.46 -28.16 8.00
N GLY A 2 0.51 -27.33 7.66
CA GLY A 2 0.28 -25.87 7.56
C GLY A 2 -0.67 -25.53 6.40
N LYS A 3 -1.29 -24.37 6.45
CA LYS A 3 -2.26 -23.92 5.44
C LYS A 3 -1.93 -22.48 5.01
N ALA A 4 -1.85 -22.22 3.70
CA ALA A 4 -1.64 -20.89 3.14
C ALA A 4 -2.84 -20.44 2.29
N LEU A 5 -3.23 -19.17 2.42
CA LEU A 5 -4.10 -18.50 1.46
C LEU A 5 -3.25 -17.89 0.34
N VAL A 6 -3.59 -18.15 -0.92
CA VAL A 6 -2.96 -17.53 -2.08
C VAL A 6 -4.00 -16.77 -2.88
N ILE A 7 -3.82 -15.44 -2.99
CA ILE A 7 -4.73 -14.55 -3.72
C ILE A 7 -4.10 -14.16 -5.05
N PHE A 8 -4.80 -14.41 -6.13
CA PHE A 8 -4.41 -14.03 -7.48
C PHE A 8 -5.18 -12.78 -7.89
N THR A 9 -4.52 -11.61 -7.89
CA THR A 9 -5.17 -10.35 -8.26
C THR A 9 -4.98 -9.97 -9.72
N GLY A 10 -4.00 -10.58 -10.42
CA GLY A 10 -3.63 -10.25 -11.81
C GLY A 10 -2.29 -9.51 -11.90
N GLY A 11 -2.19 -8.59 -12.86
CA GLY A 11 -0.98 -7.80 -13.11
C GLY A 11 0.02 -8.48 -14.05
N THR A 12 1.22 -7.88 -14.19
CA THR A 12 2.28 -8.35 -15.12
C THR A 12 2.69 -9.79 -14.85
N ILE A 13 2.70 -10.21 -13.59
CA ILE A 13 3.04 -11.59 -13.21
C ILE A 13 2.11 -12.62 -13.87
N ALA A 14 0.84 -12.25 -14.08
CA ALA A 14 -0.19 -13.08 -14.72
C ALA A 14 -0.45 -12.69 -16.19
N SER A 15 0.46 -11.96 -16.83
CA SER A 15 0.34 -11.46 -18.19
C SER A 15 1.24 -12.21 -19.16
N GLY A 16 0.80 -12.27 -20.41
CA GLY A 16 1.57 -12.76 -21.56
C GLY A 16 1.54 -11.75 -22.72
N PHE A 17 2.13 -12.09 -23.84
CA PHE A 17 2.07 -11.28 -25.04
C PHE A 17 0.76 -11.54 -25.82
N LEU A 18 -0.02 -10.50 -25.99
CA LEU A 18 -1.20 -10.44 -26.87
C LEU A 18 -0.81 -9.65 -28.13
N GLY A 19 -0.20 -10.32 -29.10
CA GLY A 19 0.47 -9.66 -30.22
C GLY A 19 1.74 -8.92 -29.76
N GLU A 20 1.81 -7.61 -30.04
CA GLU A 20 2.96 -6.77 -29.63
C GLU A 20 2.83 -6.17 -28.22
N ARG A 21 1.69 -6.35 -27.54
CA ARG A 21 1.40 -5.76 -26.23
C ARG A 21 1.25 -6.83 -25.16
N LYS A 22 1.64 -6.47 -23.94
CA LYS A 22 1.38 -7.29 -22.76
C LYS A 22 -0.06 -7.12 -22.29
N GLY A 23 -0.67 -8.20 -21.83
CA GLY A 23 -1.99 -8.18 -21.24
C GLY A 23 -2.25 -9.41 -20.39
N PRO A 24 -3.29 -9.38 -19.55
CA PRO A 24 -3.67 -10.50 -18.71
C PRO A 24 -3.93 -11.76 -19.54
N ASP A 25 -3.35 -12.90 -19.11
CA ASP A 25 -3.41 -14.18 -19.81
C ASP A 25 -3.83 -15.31 -18.87
N SER A 26 -4.94 -15.97 -19.20
CA SER A 26 -5.48 -17.07 -18.40
C SER A 26 -4.58 -18.30 -18.38
N ALA A 27 -3.82 -18.56 -19.45
CA ALA A 27 -2.89 -19.69 -19.49
C ALA A 27 -1.68 -19.43 -18.58
N VAL A 28 -1.17 -18.21 -18.55
CA VAL A 28 -0.11 -17.77 -17.63
C VAL A 28 -0.62 -17.89 -16.17
N SER A 29 -1.82 -17.39 -15.88
CA SER A 29 -2.42 -17.49 -14.54
C SER A 29 -2.51 -18.95 -14.08
N LYS A 30 -2.93 -19.88 -14.94
CA LYS A 30 -2.99 -21.30 -14.63
C LYS A 30 -1.60 -21.91 -14.39
N THR A 31 -0.60 -21.48 -15.15
CA THR A 31 0.80 -21.88 -14.94
C THR A 31 1.31 -21.44 -13.58
N LEU A 32 1.02 -20.21 -13.16
CA LEU A 32 1.37 -19.70 -11.83
C LEU A 32 0.71 -20.47 -10.71
N GLN A 33 -0.58 -20.83 -10.87
CA GLN A 33 -1.27 -21.67 -9.88
C GLN A 33 -0.57 -23.03 -9.71
N ASN A 34 -0.14 -23.65 -10.80
CA ASN A 34 0.61 -24.90 -10.74
C ASN A 34 1.96 -24.73 -10.04
N TYR A 35 2.69 -23.64 -10.30
CA TYR A 35 3.96 -23.35 -9.62
C TYR A 35 3.77 -23.13 -8.12
N VAL A 36 2.74 -22.37 -7.74
CA VAL A 36 2.36 -22.17 -6.34
C VAL A 36 2.03 -23.49 -5.66
N ALA A 37 1.15 -24.28 -6.26
CA ALA A 37 0.73 -25.57 -5.70
C ALA A 37 1.91 -26.53 -5.52
N ALA A 38 2.79 -26.63 -6.51
CA ALA A 38 3.98 -27.47 -6.45
C ALA A 38 4.94 -27.02 -5.33
N PHE A 39 5.19 -25.72 -5.22
CA PHE A 39 6.08 -25.17 -4.19
C PHE A 39 5.56 -25.42 -2.77
N PHE A 40 4.28 -25.14 -2.51
CA PHE A 40 3.72 -25.36 -1.17
C PHE A 40 3.59 -26.85 -0.84
N ALA A 41 3.35 -27.71 -1.83
CA ALA A 41 3.38 -29.16 -1.64
C ALA A 41 4.75 -29.67 -1.16
N GLU A 42 5.86 -29.13 -1.73
CA GLU A 42 7.24 -29.41 -1.25
C GLU A 42 7.42 -29.02 0.22
N LYS A 43 6.74 -27.98 0.68
CA LYS A 43 6.77 -27.49 2.07
C LYS A 43 5.75 -28.17 2.98
N LYS A 44 4.97 -29.12 2.48
CA LYS A 44 3.90 -29.81 3.20
C LYS A 44 2.84 -28.84 3.74
N MET A 45 2.52 -27.80 2.98
CA MET A 45 1.45 -26.87 3.25
C MET A 45 0.29 -27.07 2.27
N ASP A 46 -0.91 -27.05 2.77
CA ASP A 46 -2.12 -26.96 1.96
C ASP A 46 -2.33 -25.54 1.44
N VAL A 47 -2.89 -25.42 0.25
CA VAL A 47 -3.12 -24.11 -0.39
C VAL A 47 -4.60 -23.91 -0.65
N ILE A 48 -5.11 -22.75 -0.21
CA ILE A 48 -6.40 -22.21 -0.61
C ILE A 48 -6.12 -21.16 -1.68
N CYS A 49 -6.55 -21.36 -2.92
CA CYS A 49 -6.45 -20.38 -3.98
C CYS A 49 -7.72 -19.55 -4.03
N LEU A 50 -7.55 -18.23 -4.13
CA LEU A 50 -8.64 -17.27 -4.28
C LEU A 50 -8.37 -16.34 -5.46
N GLU A 51 -9.37 -16.17 -6.31
CA GLU A 51 -9.38 -15.31 -7.48
C GLU A 51 -10.56 -14.33 -7.38
N PRO A 52 -10.44 -13.30 -6.54
CA PRO A 52 -11.59 -12.47 -6.16
C PRO A 52 -12.24 -11.78 -7.36
N TRP A 53 -11.47 -11.56 -8.43
CA TRP A 53 -11.94 -10.87 -9.63
C TRP A 53 -11.84 -11.74 -10.88
N GLY A 54 -11.83 -13.07 -10.70
CA GLY A 54 -11.73 -14.05 -11.78
C GLY A 54 -10.30 -14.20 -12.33
N ILE A 55 -10.19 -14.97 -13.43
CA ILE A 55 -8.96 -15.21 -14.19
C ILE A 55 -9.06 -14.47 -15.51
N PRO A 56 -8.05 -13.71 -15.89
CA PRO A 56 -6.69 -13.56 -15.37
C PRO A 56 -6.52 -12.48 -14.26
N GLY A 57 -7.59 -11.96 -13.70
CA GLY A 57 -7.57 -10.90 -12.72
C GLY A 57 -7.56 -9.51 -13.34
N LEU A 58 -7.15 -8.50 -12.57
CA LEU A 58 -7.15 -7.10 -12.98
C LEU A 58 -5.73 -6.58 -13.20
N ASP A 59 -5.60 -5.59 -14.11
CA ASP A 59 -4.45 -4.69 -14.05
C ASP A 59 -4.54 -3.86 -12.76
N SER A 60 -3.43 -3.81 -12.00
CA SER A 60 -3.42 -3.15 -10.70
C SER A 60 -3.68 -1.65 -10.76
N SER A 61 -3.48 -1.02 -11.92
CA SER A 61 -3.85 0.39 -12.14
C SER A 61 -5.35 0.64 -12.02
N ASN A 62 -6.17 -0.41 -12.14
CA ASN A 62 -7.63 -0.35 -11.99
C ASN A 62 -8.12 -0.68 -10.57
N LEU A 63 -7.21 -1.01 -9.65
CA LEU A 63 -7.59 -1.27 -8.27
C LEU A 63 -8.03 0.02 -7.58
N ASP A 64 -9.08 -0.09 -6.81
CA ASP A 64 -9.66 0.99 -6.02
C ASP A 64 -9.87 0.55 -4.54
N PRO A 65 -10.27 1.44 -3.65
CA PRO A 65 -10.50 1.09 -2.24
C PRO A 65 -11.58 0.01 -2.03
N GLY A 66 -12.52 -0.17 -2.96
CA GLY A 66 -13.49 -1.27 -2.91
C GLY A 66 -12.82 -2.65 -3.02
N HIS A 67 -11.86 -2.79 -3.92
CA HIS A 67 -11.06 -4.02 -4.06
C HIS A 67 -10.22 -4.29 -2.81
N TRP A 68 -9.74 -3.25 -2.13
CA TRP A 68 -9.03 -3.42 -0.85
C TRP A 68 -9.94 -4.00 0.24
N ILE A 69 -11.22 -3.59 0.30
CA ILE A 69 -12.19 -4.17 1.23
C ILE A 69 -12.41 -5.64 0.94
N GLU A 70 -12.60 -6.00 -0.33
CA GLU A 70 -12.78 -7.40 -0.74
C GLU A 70 -11.58 -8.28 -0.33
N MET A 71 -10.35 -7.83 -0.60
CA MET A 71 -9.13 -8.52 -0.12
C MET A 71 -9.06 -8.61 1.40
N THR A 72 -9.40 -7.52 2.09
CA THR A 72 -9.34 -7.48 3.55
C THR A 72 -10.29 -8.50 4.17
N ASN A 73 -11.52 -8.58 3.69
CA ASN A 73 -12.51 -9.54 4.17
C ASN A 73 -12.03 -10.98 3.93
N ALA A 74 -11.54 -11.29 2.73
CA ALA A 74 -11.03 -12.62 2.40
C ALA A 74 -9.85 -13.05 3.29
N ILE A 75 -8.90 -12.12 3.53
CA ILE A 75 -7.77 -12.39 4.42
C ILE A 75 -8.25 -12.56 5.87
N TYR A 76 -9.17 -11.71 6.33
CA TYR A 76 -9.70 -11.78 7.69
C TYR A 76 -10.39 -13.11 7.96
N GLU A 77 -11.22 -13.58 7.04
CA GLU A 77 -11.91 -14.88 7.12
C GLU A 77 -10.88 -16.04 7.15
N ALA A 78 -9.91 -16.04 6.25
CA ALA A 78 -8.88 -17.07 6.21
C ALA A 78 -8.02 -17.10 7.49
N VAL A 79 -7.66 -15.94 8.04
CA VAL A 79 -6.95 -15.85 9.33
C VAL A 79 -7.80 -16.40 10.47
N ALA A 80 -9.10 -16.13 10.48
CA ALA A 80 -10.04 -16.68 11.47
C ALA A 80 -10.19 -18.20 11.33
N GLU A 81 -10.05 -18.76 10.12
CA GLU A 81 -10.02 -20.19 9.84
C GLU A 81 -8.66 -20.86 10.11
N GLY A 82 -7.66 -20.10 10.54
CA GLY A 82 -6.37 -20.60 10.99
C GLY A 82 -5.37 -20.87 9.87
N VAL A 83 -5.27 -20.02 8.85
CA VAL A 83 -4.15 -20.09 7.91
C VAL A 83 -2.86 -19.62 8.59
N ASP A 84 -1.74 -20.22 8.20
CA ASP A 84 -0.40 -19.91 8.75
C ASP A 84 0.30 -18.80 7.97
N GLY A 85 -0.23 -18.41 6.81
CA GLY A 85 0.32 -17.30 6.02
C GLY A 85 -0.50 -16.99 4.78
N VAL A 86 -0.25 -15.81 4.20
CA VAL A 86 -0.94 -15.30 3.02
C VAL A 86 0.07 -14.89 1.96
N LEU A 87 -0.12 -15.35 0.72
CA LEU A 87 0.62 -14.90 -0.47
C LEU A 87 -0.34 -14.16 -1.40
N ILE A 88 0.04 -12.97 -1.85
CA ILE A 88 -0.76 -12.19 -2.78
C ILE A 88 0.07 -11.91 -4.04
N LEU A 89 -0.34 -12.50 -5.18
CA LEU A 89 0.23 -12.20 -6.48
C LEU A 89 -0.46 -10.96 -7.01
N HIS A 90 0.30 -9.88 -7.16
CA HIS A 90 -0.24 -8.54 -7.38
C HIS A 90 0.48 -7.82 -8.53
N GLY A 91 -0.23 -6.98 -9.27
CA GLY A 91 0.40 -6.06 -10.22
C GLY A 91 1.24 -5.00 -9.50
N THR A 92 2.41 -4.67 -10.06
CA THR A 92 3.42 -3.86 -9.36
C THR A 92 3.07 -2.38 -9.22
N ASP A 93 2.14 -1.84 -10.03
CA ASP A 93 1.88 -0.39 -10.05
C ASP A 93 1.22 0.13 -8.77
N THR A 94 0.30 -0.64 -8.20
CA THR A 94 -0.37 -0.26 -6.94
C THR A 94 -0.06 -1.19 -5.77
N MET A 95 0.93 -2.09 -5.91
CA MET A 95 1.30 -3.04 -4.86
C MET A 95 1.68 -2.34 -3.55
N ALA A 96 2.42 -1.22 -3.62
CA ALA A 96 2.80 -0.45 -2.45
C ALA A 96 1.57 0.15 -1.73
N HIS A 97 0.56 0.59 -2.46
CA HIS A 97 -0.71 1.07 -1.88
C HIS A 97 -1.48 -0.06 -1.19
N SER A 98 -1.59 -1.22 -1.84
CA SER A 98 -2.27 -2.39 -1.25
C SER A 98 -1.52 -2.92 -0.03
N ALA A 99 -0.19 -2.96 -0.06
CA ALA A 99 0.62 -3.36 1.09
C ALA A 99 0.48 -2.38 2.26
N ALA A 100 0.44 -1.07 1.98
CA ALA A 100 0.20 -0.03 2.96
C ALA A 100 -1.20 -0.18 3.61
N TRP A 101 -2.23 -0.39 2.81
CA TRP A 101 -3.58 -0.66 3.28
C TRP A 101 -3.67 -1.88 4.18
N LEU A 102 -3.13 -3.02 3.73
CA LEU A 102 -3.11 -4.26 4.51
C LEU A 102 -2.31 -4.11 5.80
N SER A 103 -1.23 -3.31 5.81
CA SER A 103 -0.48 -3.00 7.02
C SER A 103 -1.30 -2.26 8.08
N LEU A 104 -2.26 -1.42 7.66
CA LEU A 104 -3.19 -0.75 8.57
C LEU A 104 -4.24 -1.72 9.11
N CYS A 105 -4.76 -2.61 8.26
CA CYS A 105 -5.79 -3.57 8.62
C CYS A 105 -5.26 -4.71 9.50
N PHE A 106 -4.08 -5.23 9.19
CA PHE A 106 -3.47 -6.41 9.81
C PHE A 106 -2.25 -6.09 10.67
N SER A 107 -2.20 -4.89 11.24
CA SER A 107 -1.20 -4.52 12.23
C SER A 107 -1.24 -5.47 13.42
N GLY A 108 -0.13 -6.18 13.68
CA GLY A 108 -0.03 -7.15 14.76
C GLY A 108 -0.61 -8.54 14.46
N VAL A 109 -0.95 -8.84 13.20
CA VAL A 109 -1.24 -10.20 12.77
C VAL A 109 -0.03 -11.10 13.01
N GLY A 110 -0.27 -12.26 13.60
CA GLY A 110 0.80 -13.19 14.00
C GLY A 110 1.33 -14.07 12.86
N ILE A 111 0.98 -13.80 11.61
CA ILE A 111 1.37 -14.56 10.42
C ILE A 111 1.95 -13.64 9.34
N PRO A 112 2.74 -14.17 8.39
CA PRO A 112 3.19 -13.41 7.23
C PRO A 112 2.06 -13.15 6.23
N ILE A 113 1.96 -11.90 5.76
CA ILE A 113 1.13 -11.51 4.61
C ILE A 113 2.08 -10.91 3.58
N ILE A 114 2.36 -11.65 2.51
CA ILE A 114 3.40 -11.33 1.55
C ILE A 114 2.79 -10.97 0.20
N LEU A 115 3.06 -9.77 -0.28
CA LEU A 115 2.72 -9.34 -1.64
C LEU A 115 3.94 -9.55 -2.54
N THR A 116 3.71 -10.03 -3.75
CA THR A 116 4.74 -10.14 -4.77
C THR A 116 4.16 -9.95 -6.17
N GLY A 117 5.03 -9.68 -7.13
CA GLY A 117 4.70 -9.50 -8.53
C GLY A 117 5.96 -9.54 -9.37
N SER A 118 5.84 -9.18 -10.65
CA SER A 118 6.99 -9.12 -11.55
C SER A 118 6.95 -7.90 -12.46
N GLN A 119 8.10 -7.49 -12.95
CA GLN A 119 8.23 -6.46 -13.99
C GLN A 119 8.23 -7.09 -15.39
N LEU A 120 8.69 -8.32 -15.48
CA LEU A 120 8.75 -9.11 -16.70
C LEU A 120 7.72 -10.23 -16.65
N THR A 121 7.28 -10.70 -17.81
CA THR A 121 6.42 -11.87 -17.95
C THR A 121 7.27 -13.14 -18.10
N LEU A 122 6.67 -14.34 -17.98
CA LEU A 122 7.35 -15.61 -18.15
C LEU A 122 7.98 -15.82 -19.54
N ASP A 123 7.60 -15.00 -20.52
CA ASP A 123 8.13 -15.07 -21.89
C ASP A 123 9.55 -14.49 -22.02
N TYR A 124 10.05 -13.79 -21.02
CA TYR A 124 11.40 -13.23 -21.01
C TYR A 124 12.43 -14.24 -20.45
N THR A 125 13.68 -14.10 -20.87
CA THR A 125 14.82 -14.87 -20.34
C THR A 125 16.02 -13.94 -20.17
N PRO A 126 16.49 -13.65 -18.94
CA PRO A 126 15.88 -14.03 -17.66
C PRO A 126 14.58 -13.27 -17.36
N GLU A 127 13.71 -13.85 -16.57
CA GLU A 127 12.49 -13.24 -16.02
C GLU A 127 12.58 -13.16 -14.48
N ASP A 128 11.76 -12.31 -13.86
CA ASP A 128 11.75 -12.14 -12.41
C ASP A 128 10.53 -12.79 -11.71
N VAL A 129 9.63 -13.43 -12.49
CA VAL A 129 8.42 -14.09 -11.99
C VAL A 129 8.76 -15.23 -11.04
N THR A 130 9.55 -16.20 -11.51
CA THR A 130 9.84 -17.42 -10.74
C THR A 130 10.68 -17.13 -9.51
N VAL A 131 11.63 -16.21 -9.59
CA VAL A 131 12.46 -15.78 -8.46
C VAL A 131 11.60 -15.11 -7.38
N ASN A 132 10.76 -14.16 -7.78
CA ASN A 132 9.91 -13.44 -6.86
C ASN A 132 8.85 -14.36 -6.23
N LEU A 133 8.21 -15.21 -7.03
CA LEU A 133 7.19 -16.15 -6.55
C LEU A 133 7.75 -17.15 -5.54
N ARG A 134 8.88 -17.80 -5.87
CA ARG A 134 9.50 -18.81 -4.99
C ARG A 134 10.01 -18.17 -3.70
N GLY A 135 10.64 -16.99 -3.80
CA GLY A 135 11.11 -16.26 -2.64
C GLY A 135 9.96 -15.84 -1.72
N ALA A 136 8.90 -15.24 -2.29
CA ALA A 136 7.73 -14.84 -1.52
C ALA A 136 7.04 -16.04 -0.84
N ALA A 137 6.86 -17.15 -1.55
CA ALA A 137 6.29 -18.37 -0.98
C ALA A 137 7.17 -18.97 0.13
N GLN A 138 8.52 -18.84 0.01
CA GLN A 138 9.41 -19.26 1.09
C GLN A 138 9.26 -18.38 2.34
N VAL A 139 9.03 -17.06 2.18
CA VAL A 139 8.75 -16.16 3.30
C VAL A 139 7.44 -16.50 3.99
N VAL A 140 6.40 -16.86 3.22
CA VAL A 140 5.11 -17.33 3.79
C VAL A 140 5.30 -18.56 4.69
N CYS A 141 6.29 -19.40 4.42
CA CYS A 141 6.62 -20.57 5.22
C CYS A 141 7.60 -20.29 6.38
N SER A 142 7.90 -19.02 6.67
CA SER A 142 8.81 -18.60 7.75
C SER A 142 8.06 -18.09 8.97
N ASP A 143 8.78 -17.83 10.04
CA ASP A 143 8.24 -17.23 11.28
C ASP A 143 8.09 -15.69 11.19
N LEU A 144 8.33 -15.10 10.01
CA LEU A 144 8.13 -13.67 9.80
C LEU A 144 6.65 -13.32 9.97
N THR A 145 6.36 -12.19 10.61
CA THR A 145 4.99 -11.72 10.81
C THR A 145 4.75 -10.37 10.16
N GLY A 146 3.47 -10.03 9.91
CA GLY A 146 3.07 -8.74 9.35
C GLY A 146 3.06 -8.71 7.83
N VAL A 147 2.93 -7.51 7.27
CA VAL A 147 2.72 -7.27 5.84
C VAL A 147 4.00 -6.79 5.17
N TRP A 148 4.40 -7.49 4.11
CA TRP A 148 5.64 -7.23 3.39
C TRP A 148 5.46 -7.35 1.87
N ILE A 149 6.24 -6.58 1.13
CA ILE A 149 6.48 -6.82 -0.29
C ILE A 149 7.78 -7.60 -0.43
N TYR A 150 7.73 -8.74 -1.14
CA TYR A 150 8.92 -9.46 -1.57
C TYR A 150 9.16 -9.21 -3.05
N CYS A 151 10.31 -8.66 -3.38
CA CYS A 151 10.72 -8.41 -4.76
C CYS A 151 12.24 -8.36 -4.84
N ASN A 152 12.82 -9.03 -5.85
CA ASN A 152 14.25 -8.99 -6.09
C ASN A 152 15.11 -9.29 -4.84
N TRP A 153 14.83 -10.41 -4.15
CA TRP A 153 15.51 -10.86 -2.92
C TRP A 153 15.34 -9.96 -1.69
N LYS A 154 14.51 -8.92 -1.80
CA LYS A 154 14.28 -7.96 -0.74
C LYS A 154 12.88 -8.07 -0.16
N LEU A 155 12.80 -7.87 1.15
CA LEU A 155 11.57 -7.61 1.88
C LEU A 155 11.50 -6.12 2.21
N VAL A 156 10.40 -5.51 1.84
CA VAL A 156 10.08 -4.12 2.17
C VAL A 156 8.80 -4.13 3.00
N GLN A 157 8.83 -3.49 4.17
CA GLN A 157 7.63 -3.37 5.01
C GLN A 157 6.49 -2.70 4.25
N GLY A 158 5.27 -3.24 4.35
CA GLY A 158 4.13 -2.73 3.58
C GLY A 158 3.80 -1.26 3.85
N ASN A 159 4.00 -0.79 5.08
CA ASN A 159 3.80 0.63 5.43
C ASN A 159 4.97 1.55 5.04
N ARG A 160 6.03 1.02 4.44
CA ARG A 160 7.23 1.76 4.02
C ARG A 160 7.52 1.64 2.53
N ALA A 161 6.75 0.82 1.82
CA ALA A 161 7.02 0.49 0.44
C ALA A 161 6.73 1.64 -0.52
N HIS A 162 7.69 1.90 -1.41
CA HIS A 162 7.57 2.84 -2.53
C HIS A 162 8.09 2.21 -3.82
N LYS A 163 7.33 2.35 -4.93
CA LYS A 163 7.77 1.92 -6.26
C LYS A 163 8.65 3.00 -6.89
N SER A 164 9.95 2.91 -6.69
CA SER A 164 10.92 3.92 -7.14
C SER A 164 11.33 3.79 -8.61
N ARG A 165 11.13 2.59 -9.22
CA ARG A 165 11.50 2.33 -10.62
C ARG A 165 10.35 1.67 -11.36
N ALA A 166 10.02 2.22 -12.54
CA ALA A 166 8.83 1.82 -13.29
C ALA A 166 8.91 0.40 -13.88
N GLN A 167 10.08 -0.01 -14.38
CA GLN A 167 10.24 -1.26 -15.15
C GLN A 167 11.44 -2.12 -14.73
N HIS A 168 12.17 -1.72 -13.71
CA HIS A 168 13.34 -2.45 -13.25
C HIS A 168 12.91 -3.56 -12.27
N PRO A 169 13.49 -4.78 -12.30
CA PRO A 169 13.18 -5.83 -11.33
C PRO A 169 13.37 -5.38 -9.87
N ASP A 170 14.35 -4.52 -9.61
CA ASP A 170 14.55 -3.87 -8.32
C ASP A 170 13.68 -2.60 -8.19
N ALA A 171 12.38 -2.75 -8.27
CA ALA A 171 11.43 -1.64 -8.35
C ALA A 171 11.08 -1.01 -7.00
N PHE A 172 11.12 -1.77 -5.91
CA PHE A 172 10.65 -1.32 -4.59
C PHE A 172 11.78 -0.97 -3.65
N ILE A 173 11.61 0.14 -2.95
CA ILE A 173 12.48 0.59 -1.86
C ILE A 173 11.66 0.90 -0.61
N PRO A 174 12.23 0.78 0.59
CA PRO A 174 11.61 1.31 1.79
C PRO A 174 11.89 2.81 1.93
N VAL A 175 10.89 3.60 2.27
CA VAL A 175 11.03 5.00 2.69
C VAL A 175 11.18 5.05 4.21
N GLY A 176 12.19 5.75 4.70
CA GLY A 176 12.44 5.90 6.13
C GLY A 176 12.96 4.65 6.84
N GLY A 177 13.53 3.69 6.08
CA GLY A 177 14.08 2.44 6.62
C GLY A 177 15.05 1.76 5.65
N LEU A 178 15.47 0.54 6.00
CA LEU A 178 16.30 -0.30 5.14
C LEU A 178 15.52 -1.54 4.69
N PRO A 179 15.77 -2.05 3.49
CA PRO A 179 15.20 -3.33 3.08
C PRO A 179 15.88 -4.47 3.83
N LEU A 180 15.14 -5.57 4.00
CA LEU A 180 15.71 -6.82 4.44
C LEU A 180 16.01 -7.69 3.23
N TYR A 181 17.19 -8.28 3.21
CA TYR A 181 17.51 -9.33 2.25
C TYR A 181 17.13 -10.66 2.89
N PHE A 182 16.32 -11.44 2.20
CA PHE A 182 15.81 -12.70 2.71
C PHE A 182 16.44 -13.89 2.01
N SER A 183 17.00 -14.81 2.79
CA SER A 183 17.27 -16.18 2.39
C SER A 183 16.78 -17.14 3.49
N PRO A 184 16.50 -18.41 3.16
CA PRO A 184 16.12 -19.41 4.17
C PRO A 184 17.15 -19.61 5.27
N GLU A 185 18.42 -19.32 4.97
CA GLU A 185 19.53 -19.43 5.94
C GLU A 185 19.50 -18.28 6.93
N TRP A 186 19.25 -17.06 6.48
CA TRP A 186 19.16 -15.89 7.36
C TRP A 186 17.93 -15.95 8.27
N ALA A 187 16.82 -16.49 7.79
CA ALA A 187 15.64 -16.71 8.63
C ALA A 187 15.90 -17.69 9.78
N ARG A 188 16.87 -18.61 9.61
CA ARG A 188 17.25 -19.58 10.65
C ARG A 188 18.11 -18.96 11.74
N ASP A 189 18.88 -17.93 11.43
CA ASP A 189 19.83 -17.31 12.36
C ASP A 189 19.17 -16.29 13.31
N GLY A 190 17.85 -16.13 13.26
CA GLY A 190 17.11 -15.24 14.17
C GLY A 190 17.27 -13.75 13.88
N GLU A 191 18.10 -13.36 12.93
CA GLU A 191 18.33 -11.94 12.60
C GLU A 191 17.08 -11.23 12.06
N ILE A 192 16.10 -11.98 11.54
CA ILE A 192 14.83 -11.43 11.00
C ILE A 192 13.74 -11.37 12.08
N ALA A 193 13.84 -12.17 13.13
CA ALA A 193 12.81 -12.28 14.17
C ALA A 193 12.62 -10.99 15.00
N ASP A 194 13.60 -10.09 15.00
CA ASP A 194 13.61 -8.89 15.84
C ASP A 194 13.11 -7.61 15.12
N ILE A 195 12.66 -7.72 13.87
CA ILE A 195 11.99 -6.62 13.20
C ILE A 195 10.53 -6.65 13.61
N SER A 196 10.31 -6.38 14.88
CA SER A 196 8.97 -6.13 15.38
C SER A 196 8.39 -4.93 14.64
N HIS A 197 7.39 -5.17 13.80
CA HIS A 197 6.40 -4.12 13.55
C HIS A 197 6.06 -3.50 14.91
N PRO A 198 6.00 -2.15 15.02
CA PRO A 198 5.46 -1.58 16.23
C PRO A 198 4.16 -2.32 16.50
N ARG A 199 4.09 -3.04 17.62
CA ARG A 199 2.97 -3.91 18.00
C ARG A 199 1.72 -3.04 18.10
N GLY A 200 1.14 -2.74 16.95
CA GLY A 200 -0.16 -2.11 16.85
C GLY A 200 -1.17 -3.17 17.26
N ARG A 201 -1.87 -2.94 18.37
CA ARG A 201 -3.10 -3.68 18.66
C ARG A 201 -3.97 -3.63 17.41
N THR A 202 -4.60 -4.75 17.03
CA THR A 202 -5.67 -4.76 16.02
C THR A 202 -6.52 -3.52 16.25
N PRO A 203 -6.55 -2.57 15.30
CA PRO A 203 -7.19 -1.29 15.59
C PRO A 203 -8.64 -1.55 15.94
N HIS A 204 -9.15 -0.90 17.00
CA HIS A 204 -10.59 -0.92 17.32
C HIS A 204 -11.46 -0.51 16.11
N SER A 205 -10.83 0.14 15.15
CA SER A 205 -11.39 0.56 13.87
C SER A 205 -11.50 -0.55 12.82
N LEU A 206 -10.80 -1.69 12.97
CA LEU A 206 -10.85 -2.77 11.96
C LEU A 206 -12.28 -3.29 11.75
N LYS A 207 -13.06 -3.41 12.83
CA LYS A 207 -14.47 -3.81 12.70
C LYS A 207 -15.24 -2.89 11.76
N LYS A 208 -15.03 -1.57 11.86
CA LYS A 208 -15.69 -0.60 10.95
C LYS A 208 -15.25 -0.77 9.50
N ILE A 209 -13.99 -1.14 9.28
CA ILE A 209 -13.47 -1.44 7.95
C ILE A 209 -14.13 -2.70 7.38
N LEU A 210 -14.25 -3.76 8.19
CA LEU A 210 -14.91 -5.01 7.78
C LEU A 210 -16.42 -4.83 7.53
N ASP A 211 -17.04 -3.89 8.23
CA ASP A 211 -18.45 -3.53 8.03
C ASP A 211 -18.66 -2.58 6.82
N THR A 212 -17.58 -2.03 6.22
CA THR A 212 -17.64 -1.12 5.07
C THR A 212 -17.89 -1.91 3.78
N THR A 213 -18.84 -1.48 2.98
CA THR A 213 -19.06 -2.06 1.66
C THR A 213 -18.03 -1.56 0.63
N PRO A 214 -17.76 -2.31 -0.46
CA PRO A 214 -16.87 -1.85 -1.54
C PRO A 214 -17.29 -0.49 -2.13
N ASP A 215 -18.58 -0.21 -2.25
CA ASP A 215 -19.07 1.06 -2.79
C ASP A 215 -18.84 2.24 -1.83
N GLU A 216 -19.05 2.05 -0.53
CA GLU A 216 -18.71 3.04 0.48
C GLU A 216 -17.21 3.35 0.49
N ALA A 217 -16.37 2.33 0.30
CA ALA A 217 -14.92 2.49 0.18
C ALA A 217 -14.53 3.32 -1.06
N ARG A 218 -15.17 3.07 -2.20
CA ARG A 218 -15.00 3.88 -3.43
C ARG A 218 -15.40 5.33 -3.21
N VAL A 219 -16.49 5.57 -2.50
CA VAL A 219 -16.93 6.92 -2.13
C VAL A 219 -15.91 7.59 -1.21
N ALA A 220 -15.35 6.87 -0.22
CA ALA A 220 -14.29 7.41 0.64
C ALA A 220 -13.07 7.85 -0.19
N GLY A 221 -12.62 7.02 -1.14
CA GLY A 221 -11.51 7.36 -2.03
C GLY A 221 -11.76 8.62 -2.86
N LYS A 222 -12.99 8.83 -3.36
CA LYS A 222 -13.36 10.02 -4.13
C LYS A 222 -13.34 11.33 -3.32
N ASN A 223 -13.41 11.25 -2.00
CA ASN A 223 -13.33 12.41 -1.10
C ASN A 223 -11.89 12.85 -0.79
N ILE A 224 -10.90 12.19 -1.38
CA ILE A 224 -9.47 12.51 -1.27
C ILE A 224 -9.01 13.15 -2.58
N ARG A 225 -8.46 14.36 -2.49
CA ARG A 225 -7.82 15.02 -3.62
C ARG A 225 -6.33 15.12 -3.38
N TRP A 226 -5.55 14.73 -4.39
CA TRP A 226 -4.10 14.92 -4.40
C TRP A 226 -3.74 16.08 -5.32
N LEU A 227 -2.96 17.01 -4.78
CA LEU A 227 -2.37 18.13 -5.49
C LEU A 227 -0.87 17.91 -5.59
N PHE A 228 -0.38 17.66 -6.79
CA PHE A 228 1.05 17.59 -7.07
C PHE A 228 1.54 18.99 -7.49
N CYS A 229 2.41 19.59 -6.67
CA CYS A 229 2.96 20.90 -6.97
C CYS A 229 4.05 20.80 -8.04
N SER A 230 3.99 21.70 -9.02
CA SER A 230 5.07 21.96 -9.98
C SER A 230 5.20 23.47 -10.20
N PRO A 231 6.31 23.98 -10.74
CA PRO A 231 6.41 25.39 -11.12
C PRO A 231 5.28 25.77 -12.06
N GLY A 232 4.48 26.77 -11.67
CA GLY A 232 3.32 27.23 -12.44
C GLY A 232 2.01 26.43 -12.24
N THR A 233 1.96 25.49 -11.28
CA THR A 233 0.70 24.79 -10.97
C THR A 233 -0.40 25.75 -10.55
N ASP A 234 -1.57 25.62 -11.18
CA ASP A 234 -2.81 26.25 -10.75
C ASP A 234 -3.84 25.14 -10.46
N PRO A 235 -4.11 24.81 -9.18
CA PRO A 235 -4.94 23.67 -8.84
C PRO A 235 -6.41 23.92 -9.10
N LEU A 236 -7.11 22.88 -9.61
CA LEU A 236 -8.55 22.83 -9.63
C LEU A 236 -9.05 22.19 -8.32
N LEU A 237 -9.76 22.95 -7.52
CA LEU A 237 -10.37 22.54 -6.25
C LEU A 237 -11.89 22.58 -6.40
N SER A 238 -12.58 21.51 -5.94
CA SER A 238 -14.05 21.48 -6.01
C SER A 238 -14.72 22.17 -4.81
N GLY A 239 -13.98 22.29 -3.70
CA GLY A 239 -14.51 22.85 -2.45
C GLY A 239 -15.31 21.83 -1.60
N ASP A 240 -15.35 20.56 -2.03
CA ASP A 240 -16.09 19.48 -1.37
C ASP A 240 -15.17 18.36 -0.85
N GLU A 241 -13.86 18.45 -1.08
CA GLU A 241 -12.88 17.49 -0.61
C GLU A 241 -12.91 17.39 0.93
N LYS A 242 -12.84 16.16 1.45
CA LYS A 242 -12.69 15.94 2.89
C LYS A 242 -11.24 15.86 3.33
N ILE A 243 -10.38 15.40 2.41
CA ILE A 243 -8.94 15.36 2.61
C ILE A 243 -8.27 15.93 1.35
N LEU A 244 -7.33 16.84 1.54
CA LEU A 244 -6.49 17.40 0.50
C LEU A 244 -5.02 17.10 0.81
N GLY A 245 -4.43 16.20 0.03
CA GLY A 245 -3.00 15.92 0.06
C GLY A 245 -2.25 16.87 -0.85
N ILE A 246 -1.26 17.57 -0.32
CA ILE A 246 -0.42 18.50 -1.06
C ILE A 246 0.98 17.93 -1.13
N VAL A 247 1.39 17.44 -2.32
CA VAL A 247 2.73 16.93 -2.59
C VAL A 247 3.58 18.10 -3.05
N GLY A 248 4.18 18.76 -2.09
CA GLY A 248 4.99 19.94 -2.27
C GLY A 248 6.48 19.66 -2.48
N PHE A 249 7.31 20.64 -2.23
CA PHE A 249 8.76 20.59 -2.39
C PHE A 249 9.48 20.46 -1.04
N GLY A 250 10.65 19.81 -1.04
CA GLY A 250 11.54 19.75 0.11
C GLY A 250 10.84 19.41 1.43
N ALA A 251 10.92 20.27 2.41
CA ALA A 251 10.35 20.07 3.75
C ALA A 251 8.81 20.21 3.84
N GLY A 252 8.09 20.17 2.73
CA GLY A 252 6.64 20.39 2.69
C GLY A 252 6.30 21.84 2.37
N ASN A 253 6.93 22.39 1.33
CA ASN A 253 6.67 23.72 0.82
C ASN A 253 5.77 23.67 -0.42
N ALA A 254 4.91 24.66 -0.57
CA ALA A 254 4.11 24.88 -1.76
C ALA A 254 4.15 26.37 -2.18
N PRO A 255 3.90 26.70 -3.45
CA PRO A 255 3.79 28.08 -3.88
C PRO A 255 2.75 28.85 -3.05
N THR A 256 3.08 30.07 -2.62
CA THR A 256 2.20 30.91 -1.80
C THR A 256 0.83 31.11 -2.44
N ALA A 257 0.78 31.31 -3.77
CA ALA A 257 -0.48 31.44 -4.52
C ALA A 257 -1.38 30.21 -4.40
N ILE A 258 -0.81 29.00 -4.31
CA ILE A 258 -1.58 27.77 -4.09
C ILE A 258 -2.18 27.76 -2.67
N LEU A 259 -1.37 28.12 -1.66
CA LEU A 259 -1.83 28.16 -0.27
C LEU A 259 -2.94 29.20 -0.06
N GLU A 260 -2.81 30.36 -0.69
CA GLU A 260 -3.84 31.42 -0.70
C GLU A 260 -5.11 30.95 -1.39
N LYS A 261 -4.99 30.29 -2.55
CA LYS A 261 -6.14 29.73 -3.28
C LYS A 261 -6.87 28.69 -2.44
N ILE A 262 -6.15 27.78 -1.77
CA ILE A 262 -6.74 26.79 -0.85
C ILE A 262 -7.49 27.52 0.27
N ALA A 263 -6.85 28.48 0.92
CA ALA A 263 -7.47 29.23 2.02
C ALA A 263 -8.73 30.00 1.58
N GLY A 264 -8.79 30.49 0.33
CA GLY A 264 -9.94 31.16 -0.23
C GLY A 264 -11.05 30.25 -0.77
N THR A 265 -10.76 28.98 -1.04
CA THR A 265 -11.73 28.04 -1.62
C THR A 265 -12.66 27.43 -0.58
N TYR A 266 -12.16 27.15 0.64
CA TYR A 266 -12.92 26.41 1.64
C TYR A 266 -13.46 27.33 2.74
N PRO A 267 -14.78 27.40 2.92
CA PRO A 267 -15.35 28.12 4.07
C PRO A 267 -15.09 27.34 5.37
N PRO A 268 -15.11 28.00 6.56
CA PRO A 268 -14.82 27.36 7.84
C PRO A 268 -15.63 26.09 8.14
N SER A 269 -16.84 25.98 7.61
CA SER A 269 -17.72 24.82 7.79
C SER A 269 -17.39 23.60 6.91
N LYS A 270 -16.48 23.76 5.92
CA LYS A 270 -16.15 22.73 4.94
C LYS A 270 -14.63 22.57 4.72
N MET A 271 -13.82 22.95 5.69
CA MET A 271 -12.37 22.81 5.57
C MET A 271 -11.95 21.33 5.56
N PRO A 272 -11.18 20.89 4.52
CA PRO A 272 -10.63 19.54 4.50
C PRO A 272 -9.50 19.36 5.52
N GLN A 273 -9.20 18.12 5.87
CA GLN A 273 -7.91 17.78 6.47
C GLN A 273 -6.80 17.98 5.44
N ILE A 274 -5.71 18.65 5.79
CA ILE A 274 -4.58 18.89 4.91
C ILE A 274 -3.46 17.91 5.23
N LEU A 275 -2.94 17.19 4.22
CA LEU A 275 -1.73 16.39 4.30
C LEU A 275 -0.59 17.17 3.66
N ALA A 276 0.42 17.52 4.44
CA ALA A 276 1.64 18.18 3.97
C ALA A 276 2.66 17.09 3.61
N CYS A 277 2.79 16.80 2.31
CA CYS A 277 3.68 15.80 1.75
C CYS A 277 4.79 16.43 0.90
N SER A 278 5.80 15.63 0.56
CA SER A 278 6.93 16.04 -0.28
C SER A 278 7.10 15.13 -1.49
N GLN A 279 7.61 15.70 -2.57
CA GLN A 279 8.14 14.98 -3.73
C GLN A 279 9.49 14.32 -3.45
N ALA A 280 10.21 14.81 -2.43
CA ALA A 280 11.43 14.18 -1.97
C ALA A 280 11.11 12.98 -1.08
N GLU A 281 11.86 11.91 -1.20
CA GLU A 281 11.73 10.79 -0.28
C GLU A 281 12.08 11.23 1.14
N GLY A 282 11.19 10.84 2.07
CA GLY A 282 11.65 10.62 3.39
C GLY A 282 11.18 11.46 4.52
N ASP A 283 11.40 12.72 4.75
CA ASP A 283 11.23 13.25 6.10
C ASP A 283 10.55 14.62 6.18
N VAL A 284 9.28 14.67 5.86
CA VAL A 284 8.48 15.89 6.10
C VAL A 284 8.19 16.02 7.60
N LYS A 285 9.27 16.21 8.39
CA LYS A 285 9.19 16.31 9.85
C LYS A 285 8.77 17.69 10.32
N ASN A 286 8.96 18.72 9.48
CA ASN A 286 8.63 20.09 9.82
C ASN A 286 8.15 20.92 8.62
N PRO A 287 6.91 20.71 8.13
CA PRO A 287 6.32 21.51 7.05
C PRO A 287 6.03 22.97 7.45
N ALA A 288 6.37 23.38 8.67
CA ALA A 288 6.30 24.74 9.18
C ALA A 288 7.67 25.44 9.19
N ALA A 289 8.73 24.79 8.66
CA ALA A 289 10.09 25.34 8.74
C ALA A 289 10.28 26.67 7.98
N TYR A 290 9.46 26.88 6.94
CA TYR A 290 9.57 28.09 6.11
C TYR A 290 8.31 28.95 6.25
N HIS A 291 8.53 30.26 6.45
CA HIS A 291 7.47 31.26 6.40
C HIS A 291 6.83 31.29 5.00
N ASP A 292 5.68 31.77 4.78
CA ASP A 292 4.96 32.00 3.51
C ASP A 292 4.77 30.76 2.57
N VAL A 293 5.70 29.82 2.49
CA VAL A 293 5.64 28.66 1.58
C VAL A 293 5.41 27.33 2.29
N GLY A 294 5.54 27.26 3.60
CA GLY A 294 5.29 26.06 4.39
C GLY A 294 3.81 25.69 4.40
N ILE A 295 3.46 24.46 3.96
CA ILE A 295 2.07 23.98 3.92
C ILE A 295 1.42 24.04 5.32
N ALA A 296 2.21 23.84 6.37
CA ALA A 296 1.72 23.95 7.75
C ALA A 296 1.19 25.34 8.11
N GLY A 297 1.55 26.39 7.36
CA GLY A 297 0.99 27.73 7.52
C GLY A 297 -0.53 27.81 7.36
N LEU A 298 -1.15 26.84 6.65
CA LEU A 298 -2.60 26.74 6.56
C LEU A 298 -3.28 26.51 7.92
N SER A 299 -2.56 26.03 8.94
CA SER A 299 -3.11 25.90 10.30
C SER A 299 -3.51 27.24 10.90
N SER A 300 -2.77 28.32 10.60
CA SER A 300 -3.13 29.69 11.03
C SER A 300 -4.41 30.21 10.37
N LYS A 301 -4.85 29.57 9.28
CA LYS A 301 -6.11 29.85 8.59
C LYS A 301 -7.28 28.96 9.05
N GLY A 302 -7.05 28.10 10.06
CA GLY A 302 -8.05 27.23 10.66
C GLY A 302 -8.09 25.79 10.13
N PHE A 303 -7.23 25.43 9.16
CA PHE A 303 -7.15 24.05 8.65
C PHE A 303 -6.47 23.13 9.67
N GLN A 304 -6.88 21.87 9.69
CA GLN A 304 -6.11 20.83 10.37
C GLN A 304 -5.04 20.30 9.41
N VAL A 305 -3.78 20.50 9.76
CA VAL A 305 -2.65 20.13 8.92
C VAL A 305 -1.85 19.00 9.55
N TRP A 306 -1.54 17.97 8.78
CA TRP A 306 -0.81 16.78 9.17
C TRP A 306 0.44 16.61 8.31
N GLY A 307 1.59 16.44 8.92
CA GLY A 307 2.85 16.19 8.18
C GLY A 307 3.00 14.71 7.84
N GLN A 308 3.50 14.43 6.63
CA GLN A 308 3.77 13.08 6.12
C GLN A 308 4.71 12.27 7.04
N MET A 309 5.57 12.92 7.81
CA MET A 309 6.63 12.29 8.58
C MET A 309 7.63 11.57 7.64
N ASP A 310 7.94 10.32 7.93
CA ASP A 310 8.83 9.47 7.15
C ASP A 310 8.11 8.34 6.42
N TYR A 311 6.80 8.48 6.21
CA TYR A 311 6.01 7.52 5.46
C TYR A 311 5.99 7.82 3.95
N PRO A 312 5.92 6.81 3.07
CA PRO A 312 5.69 7.02 1.64
C PRO A 312 4.28 7.56 1.37
N VAL A 313 4.10 8.24 0.23
CA VAL A 313 2.79 8.80 -0.17
C VAL A 313 1.73 7.70 -0.31
N GLU A 314 2.12 6.50 -0.70
CA GLU A 314 1.25 5.32 -0.78
C GLU A 314 0.64 4.98 0.58
N PHE A 315 1.44 5.01 1.64
CA PHE A 315 0.92 4.81 3.00
C PHE A 315 0.00 5.95 3.43
N ILE A 316 0.35 7.20 3.13
CA ILE A 316 -0.50 8.35 3.44
C ILE A 316 -1.85 8.24 2.73
N HIS A 317 -1.87 7.82 1.45
CA HIS A 317 -3.12 7.61 0.73
C HIS A 317 -3.98 6.50 1.36
N ALA A 318 -3.39 5.35 1.66
CA ALA A 318 -4.08 4.25 2.32
C ALA A 318 -4.61 4.68 3.71
N LEU A 319 -3.82 5.44 4.47
CA LEU A 319 -4.22 5.99 5.78
C LEU A 319 -5.41 6.95 5.65
N CYS A 320 -5.44 7.80 4.61
CA CYS A 320 -6.57 8.69 4.33
C CYS A 320 -7.86 7.91 4.03
N CYS A 321 -7.78 6.89 3.17
CA CYS A 321 -8.90 6.00 2.88
C CYS A 321 -9.40 5.33 4.16
N TYR A 322 -8.50 4.76 4.94
CA TYR A 322 -8.81 4.10 6.21
C TYR A 322 -9.48 5.06 7.20
N ALA A 323 -8.96 6.27 7.33
CA ALA A 323 -9.50 7.29 8.23
C ALA A 323 -10.93 7.71 7.86
N LEU A 324 -11.20 7.90 6.57
CA LEU A 324 -12.53 8.26 6.07
C LEU A 324 -13.54 7.14 6.24
N MET A 325 -13.14 5.88 6.09
CA MET A 325 -14.01 4.73 6.32
C MET A 325 -14.29 4.52 7.82
N ALA A 326 -13.23 4.56 8.64
CA ALA A 326 -13.36 4.32 10.08
C ALA A 326 -14.08 5.46 10.83
N PHE A 327 -13.83 6.72 10.44
CA PHE A 327 -14.37 7.92 11.07
C PHE A 327 -14.71 9.01 10.03
N PRO A 328 -15.80 8.85 9.27
CA PRO A 328 -16.14 9.76 8.16
C PRO A 328 -16.37 11.22 8.57
N SER A 329 -16.82 11.44 9.80
CA SER A 329 -17.08 12.78 10.36
C SER A 329 -15.84 13.46 10.95
N ASP A 330 -14.84 12.67 11.37
CA ASP A 330 -13.59 13.17 11.96
C ASP A 330 -12.42 12.23 11.67
N PRO A 331 -11.91 12.23 10.42
CA PRO A 331 -10.78 11.38 10.04
C PRO A 331 -9.49 11.71 10.81
N GLY A 332 -9.41 12.91 11.41
CA GLY A 332 -8.29 13.32 12.27
C GLY A 332 -8.01 12.39 13.44
N GLN A 333 -9.03 11.66 13.93
CA GLN A 333 -8.85 10.65 15.00
C GLN A 333 -7.91 9.51 14.59
N ILE A 334 -7.89 9.14 13.32
CA ILE A 334 -6.97 8.13 12.81
C ILE A 334 -5.65 8.77 12.37
N LEU A 335 -5.70 9.89 11.63
CA LEU A 335 -4.51 10.57 11.15
C LEU A 335 -3.55 10.89 12.31
N GLY A 336 -4.07 11.38 13.44
CA GLY A 336 -3.28 11.73 14.61
C GLY A 336 -2.62 10.57 15.36
N LYS A 337 -2.94 9.32 15.02
CA LYS A 337 -2.22 8.14 15.56
C LYS A 337 -0.89 7.88 14.85
N PHE A 338 -0.75 8.35 13.63
CA PHE A 338 0.42 8.11 12.77
C PHE A 338 1.17 9.38 12.43
N LEU A 339 0.48 10.49 12.31
CA LEU A 339 1.00 11.74 11.78
C LEU A 339 1.07 12.82 12.85
N LYS A 340 2.00 13.76 12.68
CA LYS A 340 2.10 14.94 13.54
C LYS A 340 1.17 16.03 13.02
N LYS A 341 0.37 16.60 13.92
CA LYS A 341 -0.48 17.75 13.68
C LYS A 341 0.31 19.07 13.87
N TYR A 342 0.04 20.06 13.05
CA TYR A 342 0.64 21.39 13.08
C TYR A 342 -0.38 22.48 13.33
#